data_2b236630fd3e3cd86692522c52b6bc76
#
_entry.id   2b236630fd3e3cd86692522c52b6bc76
#
_cell.length_a   1.000
_cell.length_b   1.000
_cell.length_c   1.000
_cell.angle_alpha   90.00
_cell.angle_beta   90.00
_cell.angle_gamma   90.00
#
_symmetry.space_group_name_H-M   'P 1'
#
loop_
_entity.id
_entity.type
_entity.pdbx_description
1 polymer ?
#
loop_
_entity_poly.entity_id
_entity_poly.type
_entity_poly.pdbx_seq_one_letter_code
_entity_poly.pdbx_strand_id
1 'polypeptide(L)'
;MKITAYLQRHGAWVNMSTATLVALLQRTPLLRVAAVADEFMASSPFGTLLKSAAVAAASLGTIDSMAGATVLATNLTPSPSGNLPTLNATVGVAIAPVGFTITNALNIGSWTVTGQIPPGLVLTTKEPNGGSLTGPGNLDATTPGSSGDPWTPSTSGNTQTTPILEGTPTAAGSYTFNLQGFALGGEKGGNGGTFVGTGISAIFPFTVVVASVASAPPSFTTQPLSVSVTGGSVAFDAFASNATSYQWMWNGSTPVSGAISPILLISNAAASAGTYTCVATNGGGSVTSNPATLSITSTNDIGRLVNISCRSGVGTGSNILIAGFVSGGAGTSGTQPVLIRGTGPALAAFGVAGTLADPQLQLYKSNSDGSSALLQTNAGWGGSASITTEDSAVGAFALTNPSSLDSALYVPTLAAGGYTAQIAGASGDTGVSLAEVYDATPAGTYTPASPRIINISARVQVGTGTNILIAGFVIGGSTARTVLVRASGPALAAFGVSGTLADPQLKLYKSNPDGSSTFLESNNGWGGDASIRATAPNVGAFAWTNSTSADSALLVTLPPGGYTAQVSGFGGDSGVALVELYEVP
;
A
#
# COMPACT_ATOMS: atom_id res chain seq x y z
N MET A 1 7.88 -41.19 -10.31
CA MET A 1 8.94 -41.89 -9.56
C MET A 1 9.12 -43.25 -10.18
N LYS A 2 10.33 -43.64 -10.58
CA LYS A 2 10.59 -45.00 -11.13
C LYS A 2 11.03 -45.87 -9.97
N ILE A 3 10.36 -47.02 -9.78
CA ILE A 3 10.66 -48.00 -8.75
C ILE A 3 11.29 -49.21 -9.44
N THR A 4 12.41 -49.65 -8.95
CA THR A 4 13.10 -50.87 -9.45
C THR A 4 12.69 -52.07 -8.61
N ALA A 5 12.10 -53.09 -9.22
CA ALA A 5 11.70 -54.34 -8.55
C ALA A 5 12.40 -55.54 -9.18
N TYR A 6 12.79 -56.52 -8.37
CA TYR A 6 13.43 -57.77 -8.81
C TYR A 6 12.38 -58.87 -9.01
N LEU A 7 12.32 -59.44 -10.18
CA LEU A 7 11.44 -60.55 -10.49
C LEU A 7 12.22 -61.86 -10.47
N GLN A 8 11.92 -62.70 -9.51
CA GLN A 8 12.68 -63.93 -9.16
C GLN A 8 12.68 -65.04 -10.24
N ARG A 9 11.96 -64.84 -11.36
CA ARG A 9 11.93 -65.88 -12.42
C ARG A 9 12.97 -65.73 -13.51
N HIS A 10 13.63 -64.57 -13.63
CA HIS A 10 14.56 -64.30 -14.75
C HIS A 10 15.80 -63.47 -14.37
N GLY A 11 16.09 -63.21 -13.11
CA GLY A 11 17.33 -62.59 -12.64
C GLY A 11 17.58 -61.14 -13.17
N ALA A 12 16.56 -60.42 -13.61
CA ALA A 12 16.68 -59.10 -14.21
C ALA A 12 16.01 -58.02 -13.36
N TRP A 13 16.66 -56.87 -13.26
CA TRP A 13 16.08 -55.66 -12.67
C TRP A 13 15.20 -54.92 -13.71
N VAL A 14 13.97 -54.65 -13.39
CA VAL A 14 13.03 -53.95 -14.24
C VAL A 14 12.57 -52.68 -13.55
N ASN A 15 12.74 -51.53 -14.21
CA ASN A 15 12.22 -50.26 -13.77
C ASN A 15 10.76 -50.10 -14.24
N MET A 16 9.82 -50.05 -13.30
CA MET A 16 8.41 -49.84 -13.63
C MET A 16 7.80 -48.64 -12.89
N SER A 17 6.75 -48.08 -13.44
CA SER A 17 6.04 -46.98 -12.81
C SER A 17 5.17 -47.49 -11.65
N THR A 18 4.87 -46.60 -10.69
CA THR A 18 3.98 -46.92 -9.55
C THR A 18 2.61 -47.44 -10.00
N ALA A 19 2.08 -46.96 -11.12
CA ALA A 19 0.83 -47.41 -11.69
C ALA A 19 0.89 -48.85 -12.21
N THR A 20 2.01 -49.25 -12.79
CA THR A 20 2.22 -50.64 -13.29
C THR A 20 2.37 -51.63 -12.15
N LEU A 21 2.98 -51.21 -11.03
CA LEU A 21 3.12 -52.05 -9.83
C LEU A 21 1.77 -52.25 -9.14
N VAL A 22 0.94 -51.23 -9.06
CA VAL A 22 -0.43 -51.33 -8.49
C VAL A 22 -1.32 -52.23 -9.34
N ALA A 23 -1.26 -52.14 -10.68
CA ALA A 23 -2.01 -53.01 -11.59
C ALA A 23 -1.56 -54.51 -11.51
N LEU A 24 -0.30 -54.77 -11.21
CA LEU A 24 0.23 -56.14 -11.02
C LEU A 24 -0.23 -56.75 -9.69
N LEU A 25 -0.29 -55.94 -8.63
CA LEU A 25 -0.76 -56.36 -7.30
C LEU A 25 -2.27 -56.65 -7.26
N GLN A 26 -3.05 -56.00 -8.11
CA GLN A 26 -4.49 -56.25 -8.21
C GLN A 26 -4.89 -57.50 -8.96
N ARG A 27 -3.97 -58.17 -9.67
CA ARG A 27 -4.24 -59.35 -10.51
C ARG A 27 -3.73 -60.69 -9.93
N THR A 28 -3.07 -60.69 -8.78
CA THR A 28 -2.52 -61.95 -8.15
C THR A 28 -3.30 -62.34 -6.90
N PRO A 29 -3.64 -63.62 -6.70
CA PRO A 29 -4.32 -64.07 -5.48
C PRO A 29 -3.46 -63.81 -4.24
N LEU A 30 -4.07 -63.18 -3.24
CA LEU A 30 -3.48 -62.64 -2.00
C LEU A 30 -2.64 -63.57 -1.15
N LEU A 31 -2.78 -64.89 -1.28
CA LEU A 31 -2.06 -65.86 -0.42
C LEU A 31 -0.54 -66.01 -0.72
N ARG A 32 -0.05 -65.46 -1.85
CA ARG A 32 1.39 -65.58 -2.20
C ARG A 32 2.18 -64.28 -1.95
N VAL A 33 1.50 -63.18 -1.67
CA VAL A 33 2.13 -61.89 -1.42
C VAL A 33 2.60 -61.76 0.03
N ALA A 34 1.91 -62.41 0.98
CA ALA A 34 2.25 -62.36 2.41
C ALA A 34 3.57 -63.07 2.75
N ALA A 35 3.87 -64.19 2.08
CA ALA A 35 5.07 -64.99 2.36
C ALA A 35 6.38 -64.35 1.83
N VAL A 36 6.29 -63.47 0.83
CA VAL A 36 7.45 -62.75 0.25
C VAL A 36 7.73 -61.43 0.98
N ALA A 37 6.74 -60.92 1.70
CA ALA A 37 6.86 -59.64 2.41
C ALA A 37 7.69 -59.76 3.70
N ASP A 38 7.63 -60.90 4.40
CA ASP A 38 8.30 -61.08 5.70
C ASP A 38 9.84 -61.14 5.60
N GLU A 39 10.38 -61.69 4.51
CA GLU A 39 11.84 -61.78 4.32
C GLU A 39 12.50 -60.48 3.84
N PHE A 40 11.73 -59.56 3.23
CA PHE A 40 12.21 -58.28 2.70
C PHE A 40 12.12 -57.13 3.72
N MET A 41 11.48 -57.34 4.85
CA MET A 41 11.06 -56.30 5.80
C MET A 41 12.08 -56.00 6.91
N ALA A 42 13.18 -56.74 6.97
CA ALA A 42 14.11 -56.63 8.11
C ALA A 42 15.20 -55.54 7.95
N SER A 43 15.39 -54.90 6.78
CA SER A 43 16.58 -54.08 6.56
C SER A 43 16.45 -52.86 5.64
N SER A 44 15.24 -52.31 5.35
CA SER A 44 15.09 -51.20 4.43
C SER A 44 14.07 -50.15 4.91
N PRO A 45 14.34 -48.83 4.75
CA PRO A 45 13.40 -47.75 5.07
C PRO A 45 12.07 -47.77 4.25
N PHE A 46 11.99 -48.65 3.24
CA PHE A 46 10.77 -48.91 2.47
C PHE A 46 9.79 -49.88 3.16
N GLY A 47 10.20 -50.55 4.22
CA GLY A 47 9.38 -51.49 4.96
C GLY A 47 8.12 -50.89 5.56
N THR A 48 8.16 -49.63 5.95
CA THR A 48 7.02 -48.93 6.54
C THR A 48 5.92 -48.61 5.51
N LEU A 49 6.30 -48.31 4.26
CA LEU A 49 5.34 -48.03 3.19
C LEU A 49 4.64 -49.32 2.70
N LEU A 50 5.37 -50.44 2.63
CA LEU A 50 4.79 -51.73 2.28
C LEU A 50 3.93 -52.32 3.42
N LYS A 51 4.27 -52.07 4.69
CA LYS A 51 3.42 -52.45 5.83
C LYS A 51 2.08 -51.74 5.79
N SER A 52 2.07 -50.45 5.48
CA SER A 52 0.84 -49.70 5.35
C SER A 52 -0.04 -50.19 4.19
N ALA A 53 0.54 -50.60 3.07
CA ALA A 53 -0.18 -51.19 1.94
C ALA A 53 -0.65 -52.63 2.22
N ALA A 54 0.13 -53.41 2.93
CA ALA A 54 -0.25 -54.80 3.30
C ALA A 54 -1.30 -54.83 4.42
N VAL A 55 -1.24 -53.92 5.39
CA VAL A 55 -2.30 -53.74 6.41
C VAL A 55 -3.59 -53.25 5.79
N ALA A 56 -3.52 -52.31 4.83
CA ALA A 56 -4.68 -51.91 4.08
C ALA A 56 -5.27 -53.05 3.22
N ALA A 57 -4.45 -53.96 2.70
CA ALA A 57 -4.91 -55.14 1.96
C ALA A 57 -5.40 -56.29 2.85
N ALA A 58 -4.88 -56.44 4.06
CA ALA A 58 -5.31 -57.49 5.02
C ALA A 58 -6.59 -57.11 5.79
N SER A 59 -6.91 -55.80 5.88
CA SER A 59 -8.18 -55.31 6.42
C SER A 59 -9.34 -55.39 5.41
N LEU A 60 -9.06 -55.82 4.17
CA LEU A 60 -10.05 -56.11 3.13
C LEU A 60 -10.56 -57.58 3.24
N GLY A 61 -10.81 -58.08 4.47
CA GLY A 61 -11.57 -59.29 4.68
C GLY A 61 -13.00 -59.14 4.18
N THR A 62 -13.37 -59.89 3.15
CA THR A 62 -14.70 -60.00 2.55
C THR A 62 -15.55 -58.76 2.62
N ILE A 63 -15.26 -57.85 1.69
CA ILE A 63 -16.12 -56.68 1.43
C ILE A 63 -17.34 -57.24 0.70
N ASP A 64 -18.44 -57.47 1.40
CA ASP A 64 -19.74 -57.45 0.77
C ASP A 64 -19.98 -55.97 0.36
N SER A 65 -19.61 -55.67 -0.89
CA SER A 65 -19.88 -54.39 -1.46
C SER A 65 -21.41 -54.23 -1.42
N MET A 66 -21.90 -53.22 -0.68
CA MET A 66 -23.27 -52.76 -0.86
C MET A 66 -23.39 -52.24 -2.30
N ALA A 67 -23.70 -53.15 -3.23
CA ALA A 67 -23.96 -52.80 -4.63
C ALA A 67 -25.14 -51.81 -4.65
N GLY A 68 -24.82 -50.56 -4.94
CA GLY A 68 -25.83 -49.51 -5.09
C GLY A 68 -25.85 -48.47 -3.96
N ALA A 69 -24.99 -48.48 -2.96
CA ALA A 69 -24.91 -47.42 -1.97
C ALA A 69 -24.18 -46.19 -2.56
N THR A 70 -24.90 -45.08 -2.65
CA THR A 70 -24.39 -43.79 -3.15
C THR A 70 -24.47 -42.74 -2.06
N VAL A 71 -23.47 -41.85 -1.97
CA VAL A 71 -23.54 -40.65 -1.12
C VAL A 71 -24.37 -39.60 -1.86
N LEU A 72 -25.33 -39.01 -1.16
CA LEU A 72 -26.14 -37.87 -1.62
C LEU A 72 -25.70 -36.64 -0.83
N ALA A 73 -25.54 -35.52 -1.54
CA ALA A 73 -25.35 -34.20 -0.92
C ALA A 73 -26.70 -33.46 -0.95
N THR A 74 -27.13 -32.96 0.22
CA THR A 74 -28.35 -32.13 0.32
C THR A 74 -28.11 -30.74 -0.24
N ASN A 75 -29.17 -30.09 -0.76
CA ASN A 75 -29.12 -28.74 -1.35
C ASN A 75 -28.29 -28.61 -2.64
N LEU A 76 -27.92 -29.72 -3.27
CA LEU A 76 -27.22 -29.74 -4.56
C LEU A 76 -27.96 -30.64 -5.53
N THR A 77 -28.02 -30.26 -6.81
CA THR A 77 -28.62 -31.09 -7.84
C THR A 77 -27.74 -32.30 -8.14
N PRO A 78 -28.20 -33.54 -8.03
CA PRO A 78 -27.41 -34.72 -8.34
C PRO A 78 -26.87 -34.69 -9.78
N SER A 79 -25.62 -35.09 -9.95
CA SER A 79 -25.06 -35.32 -11.29
C SER A 79 -25.63 -36.58 -11.90
N PRO A 80 -26.02 -36.57 -13.20
CA PRO A 80 -26.52 -37.76 -13.88
C PRO A 80 -25.47 -38.89 -13.97
N SER A 81 -24.22 -38.64 -13.72
CA SER A 81 -23.12 -39.63 -13.75
C SER A 81 -22.85 -40.37 -12.42
N GLY A 82 -23.68 -40.14 -11.39
CA GLY A 82 -23.50 -40.75 -10.07
C GLY A 82 -22.35 -40.17 -9.20
N ASN A 83 -21.64 -39.16 -9.70
CA ASN A 83 -20.66 -38.41 -8.92
C ASN A 83 -21.38 -37.33 -8.09
N LEU A 84 -20.78 -36.99 -6.91
CA LEU A 84 -21.27 -35.84 -6.14
C LEU A 84 -21.15 -34.56 -6.96
N PRO A 85 -22.15 -33.67 -6.91
CA PRO A 85 -22.12 -32.40 -7.64
C PRO A 85 -21.03 -31.50 -7.06
N THR A 86 -20.49 -30.60 -7.91
CA THR A 86 -19.55 -29.57 -7.46
C THR A 86 -20.29 -28.46 -6.74
N LEU A 87 -19.80 -28.08 -5.55
CA LEU A 87 -20.26 -26.89 -4.84
C LEU A 87 -19.47 -25.66 -5.31
N ASN A 88 -20.17 -24.66 -5.81
CA ASN A 88 -19.59 -23.35 -6.10
C ASN A 88 -19.75 -22.43 -4.89
N ALA A 89 -18.67 -21.83 -4.44
CA ALA A 89 -18.62 -20.92 -3.30
C ALA A 89 -17.78 -19.68 -3.65
N THR A 90 -17.83 -18.66 -2.80
CA THR A 90 -17.03 -17.43 -2.96
C THR A 90 -16.32 -17.14 -1.65
N VAL A 91 -15.06 -16.69 -1.71
CA VAL A 91 -14.29 -16.26 -0.53
C VAL A 91 -15.08 -15.22 0.26
N GLY A 92 -15.14 -15.38 1.60
CA GLY A 92 -15.82 -14.46 2.50
C GLY A 92 -17.36 -14.57 2.51
N VAL A 93 -17.96 -15.47 1.73
CA VAL A 93 -19.41 -15.70 1.71
C VAL A 93 -19.71 -17.05 2.32
N ALA A 94 -20.53 -17.07 3.38
CA ALA A 94 -20.94 -18.32 4.01
C ALA A 94 -21.71 -19.20 3.03
N ILE A 95 -21.37 -20.50 2.99
CA ILE A 95 -22.10 -21.47 2.19
C ILE A 95 -23.42 -21.89 2.88
N ALA A 96 -24.43 -22.25 2.09
CA ALA A 96 -25.56 -23.00 2.62
C ALA A 96 -25.04 -24.37 3.10
N PRO A 97 -25.43 -24.84 4.30
CA PRO A 97 -24.98 -26.12 4.82
C PRO A 97 -25.29 -27.27 3.88
N VAL A 98 -24.30 -28.13 3.61
CA VAL A 98 -24.44 -29.30 2.73
C VAL A 98 -24.29 -30.56 3.58
N GLY A 99 -25.38 -31.32 3.71
CA GLY A 99 -25.38 -32.61 4.42
C GLY A 99 -25.07 -33.78 3.49
N PHE A 100 -24.38 -34.81 4.00
CA PHE A 100 -24.04 -36.01 3.24
C PHE A 100 -24.74 -37.23 3.83
N THR A 101 -25.55 -37.93 3.03
CA THR A 101 -26.23 -39.15 3.43
C THR A 101 -25.91 -40.28 2.46
N ILE A 102 -25.95 -41.52 2.94
CA ILE A 102 -25.79 -42.70 2.09
C ILE A 102 -27.18 -43.34 1.83
N THR A 103 -27.51 -43.57 0.57
CA THR A 103 -28.72 -44.31 0.18
C THR A 103 -28.55 -45.77 0.42
N ASN A 104 -29.66 -46.46 0.78
CA ASN A 104 -29.71 -47.93 1.01
C ASN A 104 -28.77 -48.48 2.07
N ALA A 105 -28.24 -47.64 2.96
CA ALA A 105 -27.43 -48.07 4.10
C ALA A 105 -28.29 -48.11 5.37
N LEU A 106 -28.23 -49.20 6.10
CA LEU A 106 -28.76 -49.29 7.45
C LEU A 106 -27.73 -48.70 8.40
N ASN A 107 -28.02 -47.61 9.04
CA ASN A 107 -27.28 -47.02 10.14
C ASN A 107 -25.77 -46.77 9.86
N ILE A 108 -25.43 -45.59 9.36
CA ILE A 108 -24.03 -45.15 9.25
C ILE A 108 -23.57 -44.62 10.59
N GLY A 109 -22.51 -45.20 11.16
CA GLY A 109 -21.96 -44.85 12.46
C GLY A 109 -20.76 -43.92 12.39
N SER A 110 -20.00 -43.96 11.31
CA SER A 110 -18.79 -43.14 11.16
C SER A 110 -18.46 -42.81 9.71
N TRP A 111 -17.64 -41.78 9.53
CA TRP A 111 -17.18 -41.32 8.23
C TRP A 111 -15.67 -41.09 8.24
N THR A 112 -15.00 -41.51 7.18
CA THR A 112 -13.62 -41.12 6.92
C THR A 112 -13.58 -40.06 5.84
N VAL A 113 -12.81 -39.02 6.08
CA VAL A 113 -12.55 -37.91 5.18
C VAL A 113 -11.08 -37.90 4.78
N THR A 114 -10.81 -37.90 3.48
CA THR A 114 -9.46 -37.80 2.94
C THR A 114 -9.42 -36.68 1.89
N GLY A 115 -8.25 -36.04 1.69
CA GLY A 115 -8.13 -34.89 0.80
C GLY A 115 -8.26 -33.56 1.53
N GLN A 116 -8.58 -32.48 0.84
CA GLN A 116 -8.50 -31.14 1.37
C GLN A 116 -9.87 -30.46 1.43
N ILE A 117 -10.33 -30.15 2.62
CA ILE A 117 -11.47 -29.26 2.85
C ILE A 117 -11.01 -27.81 2.61
N PRO A 118 -11.82 -26.95 1.93
CA PRO A 118 -11.45 -25.55 1.75
C PRO A 118 -11.16 -24.85 3.09
N PRO A 119 -10.11 -24.03 3.19
CA PRO A 119 -9.87 -23.21 4.38
C PRO A 119 -11.10 -22.36 4.74
N GLY A 120 -11.48 -22.36 6.03
CA GLY A 120 -12.66 -21.66 6.54
C GLY A 120 -13.97 -22.46 6.46
N LEU A 121 -13.99 -23.63 5.81
CA LEU A 121 -15.08 -24.60 5.91
C LEU A 121 -14.73 -25.68 6.93
N VAL A 122 -15.79 -26.19 7.55
CA VAL A 122 -15.70 -27.30 8.49
C VAL A 122 -16.73 -28.37 8.13
N LEU A 123 -16.38 -29.62 8.30
CA LEU A 123 -17.30 -30.75 8.22
C LEU A 123 -17.63 -31.18 9.65
N THR A 124 -18.89 -31.08 10.05
CA THR A 124 -19.35 -31.36 11.42
C THR A 124 -20.43 -32.42 11.43
N THR A 125 -20.58 -33.12 12.55
CA THR A 125 -21.81 -33.85 12.87
C THR A 125 -22.52 -33.06 13.97
N LYS A 126 -23.80 -32.70 13.78
CA LYS A 126 -24.56 -31.88 14.77
C LYS A 126 -25.04 -32.64 16.00
N GLU A 127 -24.47 -33.80 16.25
CA GLU A 127 -24.74 -34.57 17.47
C GLU A 127 -24.07 -33.90 18.69
N PRO A 128 -24.62 -34.01 19.93
CA PRO A 128 -24.10 -33.31 21.11
C PRO A 128 -22.63 -33.56 21.43
N ASN A 129 -22.05 -34.62 20.90
CA ASN A 129 -20.64 -34.99 21.03
C ASN A 129 -19.97 -35.22 19.65
N GLY A 130 -20.56 -34.67 18.59
CA GLY A 130 -20.05 -34.81 17.22
C GLY A 130 -18.72 -34.12 16.99
N GLY A 131 -17.83 -34.75 16.25
CA GLY A 131 -16.56 -34.17 15.84
C GLY A 131 -16.71 -33.10 14.77
N SER A 132 -15.66 -32.29 14.59
CA SER A 132 -15.51 -31.36 13.47
C SER A 132 -14.16 -31.52 12.81
N LEU A 133 -14.10 -31.44 11.48
CA LEU A 133 -12.89 -31.55 10.68
C LEU A 133 -12.72 -30.32 9.77
N THR A 134 -11.51 -29.77 9.78
CA THR A 134 -11.06 -28.78 8.81
C THR A 134 -10.09 -29.38 7.77
N GLY A 135 -9.84 -30.68 7.85
CA GLY A 135 -8.95 -31.45 6.99
C GLY A 135 -9.23 -32.96 7.09
N PRO A 136 -8.31 -33.81 6.62
CA PRO A 136 -8.47 -35.27 6.67
C PRO A 136 -8.63 -35.79 8.11
N GLY A 137 -9.50 -36.75 8.30
CA GLY A 137 -9.77 -37.36 9.60
C GLY A 137 -10.99 -38.25 9.61
N ASN A 138 -11.44 -38.62 10.80
CA ASN A 138 -12.62 -39.44 11.02
C ASN A 138 -13.68 -38.62 11.79
N LEU A 139 -14.94 -38.74 11.38
CA LEU A 139 -16.10 -38.20 12.08
C LEU A 139 -16.90 -39.35 12.67
N ASP A 140 -17.12 -39.30 13.97
CA ASP A 140 -17.88 -40.30 14.71
C ASP A 140 -19.20 -39.78 15.28
N ALA A 141 -20.17 -40.67 15.42
CA ALA A 141 -21.42 -40.40 16.12
C ALA A 141 -21.35 -40.75 17.63
N THR A 142 -20.21 -41.10 18.18
CA THR A 142 -20.12 -41.70 19.51
C THR A 142 -19.58 -40.75 20.56
N THR A 143 -20.16 -40.79 21.76
CA THR A 143 -19.64 -40.20 23.01
C THR A 143 -18.27 -40.80 23.30
N PRO A 144 -17.23 -40.04 23.64
CA PRO A 144 -15.99 -40.58 24.15
C PRO A 144 -16.26 -41.40 25.40
N GLY A 145 -16.05 -42.70 25.32
CA GLY A 145 -16.05 -43.56 26.49
C GLY A 145 -14.89 -43.18 27.41
N SER A 146 -15.09 -43.18 28.70
CA SER A 146 -14.19 -42.73 29.76
C SER A 146 -12.91 -43.56 29.94
N SER A 147 -12.32 -44.14 28.91
CA SER A 147 -11.06 -44.89 28.99
C SER A 147 -10.38 -45.07 27.64
N GLY A 148 -9.94 -43.97 26.99
CA GLY A 148 -8.93 -44.03 25.94
C GLY A 148 -9.23 -44.83 24.65
N ASP A 149 -10.46 -45.28 24.46
CA ASP A 149 -10.90 -45.97 23.25
C ASP A 149 -11.79 -45.04 22.42
N PRO A 150 -11.34 -44.60 21.24
CA PRO A 150 -12.09 -43.62 20.41
C PRO A 150 -13.37 -44.20 19.80
N TRP A 151 -13.73 -45.48 20.05
CA TRP A 151 -14.73 -46.19 19.24
C TRP A 151 -15.74 -47.00 20.08
N THR A 152 -16.54 -46.38 20.95
CA THR A 152 -17.71 -47.04 21.51
C THR A 152 -19.00 -46.59 20.80
N PRO A 153 -19.65 -47.45 19.98
CA PRO A 153 -20.93 -47.14 19.39
C PRO A 153 -21.99 -46.95 20.47
N SER A 154 -22.86 -45.93 20.30
CA SER A 154 -24.07 -45.80 21.11
C SER A 154 -24.96 -47.03 20.87
N THR A 155 -25.25 -47.80 21.91
CA THR A 155 -26.10 -48.98 21.85
C THR A 155 -27.60 -48.66 21.89
N SER A 156 -28.00 -47.41 21.86
CA SER A 156 -29.40 -47.02 21.95
C SER A 156 -29.79 -46.01 20.88
N GLY A 157 -30.47 -46.49 19.86
CA GLY A 157 -31.24 -45.65 18.94
C GLY A 157 -30.66 -45.48 17.54
N ASN A 158 -31.52 -45.59 16.58
CA ASN A 158 -31.40 -45.45 15.12
C ASN A 158 -30.93 -44.05 14.70
N THR A 159 -29.74 -43.58 15.06
CA THR A 159 -29.27 -42.25 14.61
C THR A 159 -28.19 -42.43 13.54
N GLN A 160 -28.61 -42.15 12.32
CA GLN A 160 -27.70 -42.02 11.18
C GLN A 160 -26.88 -40.75 11.31
N THR A 161 -25.55 -40.83 11.39
CA THR A 161 -24.66 -39.69 11.42
C THR A 161 -24.65 -39.01 10.05
N THR A 162 -25.03 -37.75 10.01
CA THR A 162 -25.04 -36.94 8.78
C THR A 162 -23.96 -35.87 8.91
N PRO A 163 -22.81 -35.99 8.22
CA PRO A 163 -21.84 -34.91 8.16
C PRO A 163 -22.42 -33.71 7.43
N ILE A 164 -22.14 -32.52 7.93
CA ILE A 164 -22.61 -31.26 7.36
C ILE A 164 -21.37 -30.40 7.09
N LEU A 165 -21.18 -30.01 5.82
CA LEU A 165 -20.18 -29.02 5.42
C LEU A 165 -20.78 -27.63 5.59
N GLU A 166 -20.17 -26.79 6.38
CA GLU A 166 -20.62 -25.41 6.66
C GLU A 166 -19.45 -24.47 6.90
N GLY A 167 -19.71 -23.16 6.91
CA GLY A 167 -18.72 -22.14 7.20
C GLY A 167 -18.57 -21.12 6.07
N THR A 168 -17.48 -20.35 6.15
CA THR A 168 -17.14 -19.29 5.19
C THR A 168 -15.74 -19.54 4.63
N PRO A 169 -15.60 -19.86 3.34
CA PRO A 169 -14.29 -20.14 2.78
C PRO A 169 -13.41 -18.90 2.77
N THR A 170 -12.12 -19.05 3.13
CA THR A 170 -11.15 -17.96 3.25
C THR A 170 -10.12 -17.91 2.13
N ALA A 171 -10.04 -18.93 1.28
CA ALA A 171 -9.09 -18.98 0.16
C ALA A 171 -9.77 -19.50 -1.11
N ALA A 172 -9.48 -18.83 -2.23
CA ALA A 172 -9.95 -19.27 -3.54
C ALA A 172 -9.18 -20.51 -4.02
N GLY A 173 -9.82 -21.36 -4.79
CA GLY A 173 -9.21 -22.58 -5.32
C GLY A 173 -10.24 -23.66 -5.64
N SER A 174 -9.77 -24.78 -6.17
CA SER A 174 -10.55 -25.99 -6.33
C SER A 174 -10.06 -27.02 -5.34
N TYR A 175 -10.93 -27.44 -4.44
CA TYR A 175 -10.65 -28.35 -3.35
C TYR A 175 -11.46 -29.62 -3.52
N THR A 176 -10.82 -30.78 -3.42
CA THR A 176 -11.49 -32.06 -3.47
C THR A 176 -11.17 -32.88 -2.24
N PHE A 177 -12.21 -33.35 -1.57
CA PHE A 177 -12.08 -34.32 -0.49
C PHE A 177 -12.97 -35.52 -0.75
N ASN A 178 -12.57 -36.67 -0.23
CA ASN A 178 -13.29 -37.91 -0.38
C ASN A 178 -14.02 -38.25 0.90
N LEU A 179 -15.24 -38.72 0.77
CA LEU A 179 -16.09 -39.19 1.87
C LEU A 179 -16.29 -40.70 1.76
N GLN A 180 -16.12 -41.40 2.85
CA GLN A 180 -16.42 -42.84 2.95
C GLN A 180 -17.16 -43.11 4.25
N GLY A 181 -18.35 -43.67 4.18
CA GLY A 181 -19.16 -44.00 5.33
C GLY A 181 -19.03 -45.47 5.71
N PHE A 182 -19.10 -45.77 7.01
CA PHE A 182 -19.01 -47.10 7.60
C PHE A 182 -20.31 -47.40 8.35
N ALA A 183 -20.93 -48.55 8.04
CA ALA A 183 -22.14 -48.99 8.70
C ALA A 183 -21.87 -49.46 10.14
N LEU A 184 -22.82 -49.19 11.03
CA LEU A 184 -22.86 -49.82 12.35
C LEU A 184 -23.23 -51.32 12.19
N GLY A 185 -22.29 -52.20 12.39
CA GLY A 185 -22.54 -53.60 12.32
C GLY A 185 -21.35 -54.41 12.77
N GLY A 186 -21.32 -54.84 14.01
CA GLY A 186 -20.33 -55.72 14.54
C GLY A 186 -20.49 -55.83 16.03
N GLU A 187 -20.84 -57.00 16.54
CA GLU A 187 -20.85 -57.26 17.96
C GLU A 187 -19.47 -56.93 18.56
N LYS A 188 -19.45 -56.22 19.67
CA LYS A 188 -18.30 -55.97 20.49
C LYS A 188 -17.75 -57.33 20.95
N GLY A 189 -16.70 -57.80 20.30
CA GLY A 189 -15.91 -58.91 20.83
C GLY A 189 -15.35 -58.48 22.18
N GLY A 190 -15.71 -59.16 23.27
CA GLY A 190 -15.18 -58.89 24.59
C GLY A 190 -13.65 -58.92 24.56
N ASN A 191 -13.00 -58.01 25.26
CA ASN A 191 -11.55 -57.79 25.38
C ASN A 191 -10.84 -57.21 24.16
N GLY A 192 -10.98 -55.90 23.93
CA GLY A 192 -9.99 -55.15 23.15
C GLY A 192 -9.91 -55.44 21.66
N GLY A 193 -10.95 -56.00 21.04
CA GLY A 193 -10.98 -56.33 19.62
C GLY A 193 -11.21 -55.12 18.75
N THR A 194 -10.41 -54.97 17.72
CA THR A 194 -10.51 -54.02 16.62
C THR A 194 -11.89 -54.09 15.98
N PHE A 195 -12.58 -52.93 15.80
CA PHE A 195 -13.82 -52.85 15.04
C PHE A 195 -13.60 -53.35 13.62
N VAL A 196 -14.26 -54.41 13.24
CA VAL A 196 -14.41 -54.84 11.84
C VAL A 196 -15.81 -54.41 11.42
N GLY A 197 -15.94 -53.18 10.90
CA GLY A 197 -17.17 -52.73 10.30
C GLY A 197 -17.51 -53.56 9.08
N THR A 198 -18.64 -54.28 9.10
CA THR A 198 -19.16 -54.99 7.92
C THR A 198 -19.99 -54.01 7.10
N GLY A 199 -19.40 -53.49 6.04
CA GLY A 199 -20.10 -52.65 5.07
C GLY A 199 -19.42 -51.28 4.92
N ILE A 200 -18.44 -51.20 4.05
CA ILE A 200 -17.78 -49.97 3.66
C ILE A 200 -18.47 -49.43 2.42
N SER A 201 -18.94 -48.15 2.44
CA SER A 201 -19.40 -47.50 1.22
C SER A 201 -18.28 -47.32 0.20
N ALA A 202 -18.62 -47.10 -1.06
CA ALA A 202 -17.63 -46.56 -2.01
C ALA A 202 -17.07 -45.22 -1.52
N ILE A 203 -15.87 -44.87 -2.00
CA ILE A 203 -15.28 -43.56 -1.77
C ILE A 203 -15.91 -42.56 -2.74
N PHE A 204 -16.45 -41.47 -2.22
CA PHE A 204 -17.11 -40.45 -3.02
C PHE A 204 -16.32 -39.14 -3.00
N PRO A 205 -15.73 -38.71 -4.12
CA PRO A 205 -15.07 -37.42 -4.21
C PRO A 205 -16.13 -36.31 -4.23
N PHE A 206 -15.92 -35.27 -3.43
CA PHE A 206 -16.70 -34.04 -3.44
C PHE A 206 -15.79 -32.85 -3.72
N THR A 207 -16.16 -32.03 -4.72
CA THR A 207 -15.38 -30.89 -5.14
C THR A 207 -16.07 -29.60 -4.74
N VAL A 208 -15.33 -28.69 -4.14
CA VAL A 208 -15.74 -27.31 -3.85
C VAL A 208 -14.85 -26.37 -4.66
N VAL A 209 -15.44 -25.58 -5.52
CA VAL A 209 -14.77 -24.51 -6.28
C VAL A 209 -15.06 -23.19 -5.59
N VAL A 210 -14.04 -22.61 -4.98
CA VAL A 210 -14.14 -21.32 -4.31
C VAL A 210 -13.60 -20.23 -5.24
N ALA A 211 -14.49 -19.35 -5.72
CA ALA A 211 -14.12 -18.18 -6.50
C ALA A 211 -13.52 -17.10 -5.59
N SER A 212 -12.56 -16.34 -6.12
CA SER A 212 -12.10 -15.11 -5.45
C SER A 212 -13.22 -14.07 -5.42
N VAL A 213 -13.19 -13.16 -4.43
CA VAL A 213 -14.03 -11.97 -4.46
C VAL A 213 -13.58 -11.11 -5.64
N ALA A 214 -14.51 -10.66 -6.46
CA ALA A 214 -14.18 -9.69 -7.51
C ALA A 214 -13.64 -8.42 -6.86
N SER A 215 -12.46 -7.98 -7.28
CA SER A 215 -11.90 -6.70 -6.84
C SER A 215 -12.84 -5.58 -7.29
N ALA A 216 -13.08 -4.59 -6.41
CA ALA A 216 -13.75 -3.37 -6.86
C ALA A 216 -12.88 -2.67 -7.92
N PRO A 217 -13.45 -2.11 -8.99
CA PRO A 217 -12.71 -1.30 -9.95
C PRO A 217 -11.94 -0.16 -9.27
N PRO A 218 -10.88 0.39 -9.89
CA PRO A 218 -10.21 1.58 -9.40
C PRO A 218 -11.16 2.78 -9.26
N SER A 219 -10.83 3.72 -8.36
CA SER A 219 -11.55 4.98 -8.21
C SER A 219 -10.56 6.11 -8.06
N PHE A 220 -10.60 7.13 -8.93
CA PHE A 220 -9.67 8.26 -8.86
C PHE A 220 -9.94 9.09 -7.61
N THR A 221 -8.90 9.29 -6.82
CA THR A 221 -8.86 10.18 -5.65
C THR A 221 -8.29 11.55 -6.00
N THR A 222 -7.44 11.59 -7.05
CA THR A 222 -6.89 12.82 -7.64
C THR A 222 -7.17 12.81 -9.14
N GLN A 223 -7.62 13.95 -9.66
CA GLN A 223 -7.90 14.14 -11.08
C GLN A 223 -6.88 15.11 -11.68
N PRO A 224 -6.40 14.87 -12.91
CA PRO A 224 -5.46 15.78 -13.55
C PRO A 224 -6.08 17.13 -13.84
N LEU A 225 -5.30 18.20 -13.64
CA LEU A 225 -5.73 19.58 -13.83
C LEU A 225 -5.36 20.09 -15.22
N SER A 226 -6.30 20.76 -15.89
CA SER A 226 -5.99 21.51 -17.13
C SER A 226 -5.08 22.69 -16.84
N VAL A 227 -4.04 22.88 -17.65
CA VAL A 227 -3.03 23.91 -17.45
C VAL A 227 -2.68 24.63 -18.75
N SER A 228 -2.29 25.91 -18.60
CA SER A 228 -1.73 26.73 -19.67
C SER A 228 -0.31 27.15 -19.25
N VAL A 229 0.67 26.87 -20.09
CA VAL A 229 2.08 27.17 -19.85
C VAL A 229 2.69 27.88 -21.07
N THR A 230 3.86 28.50 -20.90
CA THR A 230 4.61 29.07 -22.04
C THR A 230 5.59 28.05 -22.66
N GLY A 231 5.82 26.92 -22.01
CA GLY A 231 6.78 25.88 -22.34
C GLY A 231 7.32 25.23 -21.09
N GLY A 232 8.49 24.59 -21.20
CA GLY A 232 9.12 23.88 -20.08
C GLY A 232 8.49 22.53 -19.79
N SER A 233 8.63 22.06 -18.56
CA SER A 233 8.10 20.78 -18.11
C SER A 233 6.69 20.94 -17.52
N VAL A 234 5.82 19.94 -17.78
CA VAL A 234 4.48 19.83 -17.20
C VAL A 234 4.33 18.47 -16.56
N ALA A 235 3.80 18.41 -15.35
CA ALA A 235 3.42 17.19 -14.68
C ALA A 235 1.90 17.14 -14.51
N PHE A 236 1.28 16.05 -14.95
CA PHE A 236 -0.09 15.68 -14.60
C PHE A 236 -0.06 14.56 -13.60
N ASP A 237 -0.93 14.60 -12.62
CA ASP A 237 -1.10 13.58 -11.60
C ASP A 237 -2.54 13.05 -11.57
N ALA A 238 -2.68 11.74 -11.42
CA ALA A 238 -3.97 11.05 -11.40
C ALA A 238 -3.85 9.80 -10.53
N PHE A 239 -4.14 9.95 -9.24
CA PHE A 239 -4.10 8.84 -8.29
C PHE A 239 -5.45 8.16 -8.19
N ALA A 240 -5.45 6.83 -8.18
CA ALA A 240 -6.66 6.03 -8.00
C ALA A 240 -6.47 4.97 -6.90
N SER A 241 -7.46 4.84 -6.03
CA SER A 241 -7.54 3.73 -5.08
C SER A 241 -7.77 2.42 -5.82
N ASN A 242 -7.25 1.33 -5.29
CA ASN A 242 -7.33 -0.03 -5.84
C ASN A 242 -6.70 -0.22 -7.23
N ALA A 243 -5.97 0.76 -7.78
CA ALA A 243 -5.29 0.60 -9.06
C ALA A 243 -4.04 -0.29 -8.89
N THR A 244 -3.82 -1.20 -9.83
CA THR A 244 -2.60 -2.00 -9.94
C THR A 244 -1.73 -1.57 -11.10
N SER A 245 -2.27 -0.79 -12.04
CA SER A 245 -1.54 -0.24 -13.18
C SER A 245 -2.21 1.02 -13.71
N TYR A 246 -1.40 1.84 -14.41
CA TYR A 246 -1.80 3.09 -15.03
C TYR A 246 -1.33 3.13 -16.48
N GLN A 247 -2.04 3.86 -17.34
CA GLN A 247 -1.61 4.23 -18.67
C GLN A 247 -2.18 5.60 -19.04
N TRP A 248 -1.30 6.54 -19.34
CA TRP A 248 -1.71 7.84 -19.85
C TRP A 248 -1.99 7.79 -21.35
N MET A 249 -3.02 8.50 -21.75
CA MET A 249 -3.50 8.60 -23.13
C MET A 249 -3.45 10.06 -23.57
N TRP A 250 -3.06 10.30 -24.81
CA TRP A 250 -3.04 11.60 -25.46
C TRP A 250 -4.10 11.69 -26.54
N ASN A 251 -4.83 12.80 -26.57
CA ASN A 251 -5.91 13.07 -27.54
C ASN A 251 -6.92 11.90 -27.67
N GLY A 252 -7.26 11.31 -26.54
CA GLY A 252 -8.32 10.32 -26.39
C GLY A 252 -7.90 8.87 -26.60
N SER A 253 -7.02 8.56 -27.55
CA SER A 253 -6.74 7.15 -27.89
C SER A 253 -5.27 6.80 -28.08
N THR A 254 -4.36 7.76 -28.09
CA THR A 254 -2.94 7.50 -28.31
C THR A 254 -2.24 7.24 -26.97
N PRO A 255 -1.75 6.02 -26.69
CA PRO A 255 -0.99 5.77 -25.48
C PRO A 255 0.30 6.59 -25.45
N VAL A 256 0.54 7.28 -24.34
CA VAL A 256 1.83 7.94 -24.10
C VAL A 256 2.84 6.87 -23.70
N SER A 257 3.87 6.69 -24.54
CA SER A 257 4.86 5.62 -24.37
C SER A 257 5.58 5.73 -23.01
N GLY A 258 5.60 4.63 -22.25
CA GLY A 258 6.27 4.57 -20.94
C GLY A 258 5.56 5.30 -19.80
N ALA A 259 4.42 5.94 -20.04
CA ALA A 259 3.66 6.66 -19.03
C ALA A 259 2.70 5.73 -18.29
N ILE A 260 3.26 4.90 -17.42
CA ILE A 260 2.56 3.85 -16.65
C ILE A 260 2.55 4.11 -15.14
N SER A 261 2.88 5.33 -14.73
CA SER A 261 2.82 5.86 -13.36
C SER A 261 1.58 6.73 -13.17
N PRO A 262 1.08 6.93 -11.95
CA PRO A 262 0.06 7.95 -11.69
C PRO A 262 0.53 9.37 -12.06
N ILE A 263 1.84 9.63 -12.14
CA ILE A 263 2.41 10.92 -12.56
C ILE A 263 2.92 10.81 -14.00
N LEU A 264 2.46 11.73 -14.85
CA LEU A 264 2.97 11.93 -16.21
C LEU A 264 3.82 13.19 -16.25
N LEU A 265 5.13 13.04 -16.46
CA LEU A 265 6.03 14.16 -16.70
C LEU A 265 6.25 14.38 -18.22
N ILE A 266 5.89 15.55 -18.69
CA ILE A 266 6.10 16.03 -20.05
C ILE A 266 7.25 17.05 -20.03
N SER A 267 8.41 16.70 -20.54
CA SER A 267 9.62 17.55 -20.50
C SER A 267 9.64 18.67 -21.55
N ASN A 268 8.77 18.59 -22.56
CA ASN A 268 8.64 19.61 -23.63
C ASN A 268 7.17 19.90 -23.88
N ALA A 269 6.60 20.76 -23.07
CA ALA A 269 5.19 21.14 -23.16
C ALA A 269 4.84 21.76 -24.52
N ALA A 270 5.73 22.55 -25.10
CA ALA A 270 5.48 23.26 -26.37
C ALA A 270 5.18 22.32 -27.54
N ALA A 271 5.81 21.13 -27.55
CA ALA A 271 5.59 20.12 -28.59
C ALA A 271 4.48 19.10 -28.23
N SER A 272 3.87 19.24 -27.06
CA SER A 272 3.00 18.21 -26.46
C SER A 272 1.61 18.74 -26.07
N ALA A 273 1.20 19.86 -26.64
CA ALA A 273 -0.14 20.41 -26.40
C ALA A 273 -1.22 19.39 -26.80
N GLY A 274 -2.31 19.34 -26.03
CA GLY A 274 -3.39 18.39 -26.28
C GLY A 274 -4.13 18.01 -25.02
N THR A 275 -5.01 17.02 -25.13
CA THR A 275 -5.81 16.52 -24.02
C THR A 275 -5.25 15.19 -23.53
N TYR A 276 -5.11 15.06 -22.22
CA TYR A 276 -4.58 13.89 -21.54
C TYR A 276 -5.63 13.27 -20.63
N THR A 277 -5.67 11.95 -20.60
CA THR A 277 -6.44 11.14 -19.65
C THR A 277 -5.58 10.02 -19.11
N CYS A 278 -5.84 9.57 -17.90
CA CYS A 278 -5.18 8.43 -17.28
C CYS A 278 -6.17 7.26 -17.15
N VAL A 279 -5.80 6.08 -17.59
CA VAL A 279 -6.55 4.84 -17.39
C VAL A 279 -5.92 4.08 -16.23
N ALA A 280 -6.67 3.90 -15.15
CA ALA A 280 -6.30 3.08 -13.99
C ALA A 280 -6.99 1.73 -14.09
N THR A 281 -6.26 0.64 -13.85
CA THR A 281 -6.75 -0.74 -14.05
C THR A 281 -6.41 -1.62 -12.86
N ASN A 282 -7.30 -2.59 -12.56
CA ASN A 282 -7.05 -3.72 -11.67
C ASN A 282 -7.83 -4.95 -12.16
N GLY A 283 -7.84 -6.05 -11.37
CA GLY A 283 -8.61 -7.27 -11.68
C GLY A 283 -10.13 -7.08 -11.73
N GLY A 284 -10.66 -5.97 -11.20
CA GLY A 284 -12.08 -5.60 -11.23
C GLY A 284 -12.48 -4.75 -12.44
N GLY A 285 -11.52 -4.26 -13.22
CA GLY A 285 -11.77 -3.46 -14.41
C GLY A 285 -10.87 -2.25 -14.57
N SER A 286 -11.24 -1.35 -15.49
CA SER A 286 -10.52 -0.12 -15.79
C SER A 286 -11.43 1.09 -15.67
N VAL A 287 -10.88 2.20 -15.19
CA VAL A 287 -11.57 3.51 -15.09
C VAL A 287 -10.67 4.57 -15.69
N THR A 288 -11.25 5.52 -16.41
CA THR A 288 -10.52 6.65 -17.03
C THR A 288 -10.76 7.92 -16.23
N SER A 289 -9.70 8.71 -16.03
CA SER A 289 -9.77 10.01 -15.36
C SER A 289 -10.58 11.04 -16.18
N ASN A 290 -10.91 12.16 -15.56
CA ASN A 290 -11.34 13.34 -16.28
C ASN A 290 -10.25 13.77 -17.28
N PRO A 291 -10.63 14.38 -18.42
CA PRO A 291 -9.66 14.93 -19.35
C PRO A 291 -9.00 16.20 -18.80
N ALA A 292 -7.67 16.31 -18.97
CA ALA A 292 -6.91 17.53 -18.67
C ALA A 292 -6.27 18.06 -19.95
N THR A 293 -6.41 19.36 -20.20
CA THR A 293 -5.85 20.00 -21.39
C THR A 293 -4.55 20.72 -21.07
N LEU A 294 -3.50 20.40 -21.82
CA LEU A 294 -2.27 21.17 -21.90
C LEU A 294 -2.39 22.19 -23.05
N SER A 295 -2.39 23.45 -22.73
CA SER A 295 -2.37 24.55 -23.70
C SER A 295 -1.08 25.35 -23.62
N ILE A 296 -0.62 25.85 -24.76
CA ILE A 296 0.55 26.72 -24.84
C ILE A 296 0.06 28.15 -25.11
N THR A 297 0.54 29.08 -24.29
CA THR A 297 0.25 30.51 -24.43
C THR A 297 1.54 31.32 -24.54
N SER A 298 1.51 32.43 -25.27
CA SER A 298 2.65 33.34 -25.38
C SER A 298 2.42 34.53 -24.47
N THR A 299 3.25 34.68 -23.45
CA THR A 299 3.23 35.80 -22.51
C THR A 299 4.62 36.03 -21.92
N ASN A 300 4.91 37.29 -21.56
CA ASN A 300 6.12 37.62 -20.78
C ASN A 300 5.90 37.45 -19.28
N ASP A 301 4.65 37.42 -18.81
CA ASP A 301 4.28 37.22 -17.41
C ASP A 301 4.14 35.72 -17.12
N ILE A 302 5.27 35.01 -17.18
CA ILE A 302 5.31 33.58 -16.95
C ILE A 302 5.05 33.19 -15.48
N GLY A 303 4.45 32.00 -15.28
CA GLY A 303 4.26 31.43 -13.95
C GLY A 303 5.58 31.28 -13.21
N ARG A 304 5.66 31.71 -11.95
CA ARG A 304 6.83 31.67 -11.10
C ARG A 304 6.47 31.68 -9.63
N LEU A 305 7.38 31.24 -8.79
CA LEU A 305 7.26 31.39 -7.34
C LEU A 305 7.50 32.86 -6.96
N VAL A 306 6.51 33.48 -6.32
CA VAL A 306 6.60 34.90 -5.91
C VAL A 306 6.57 35.07 -4.39
N ASN A 307 6.08 34.08 -3.67
CA ASN A 307 6.14 34.08 -2.21
C ASN A 307 6.32 32.65 -1.71
N ILE A 308 7.05 32.57 -0.61
CA ILE A 308 7.17 31.33 0.13
C ILE A 308 7.24 31.66 1.61
N SER A 309 6.50 30.90 2.42
CA SER A 309 6.43 31.09 3.86
C SER A 309 6.49 29.74 4.58
N CYS A 310 7.08 29.76 5.79
CA CYS A 310 7.11 28.59 6.67
C CYS A 310 6.81 29.00 8.10
N ARG A 311 5.74 28.46 8.68
CA ARG A 311 5.40 28.65 10.08
C ARG A 311 5.80 27.43 10.90
N SER A 312 6.55 27.67 11.97
CA SER A 312 6.97 26.62 12.91
C SER A 312 7.31 27.14 14.29
N GLY A 313 7.45 26.23 15.24
CA GLY A 313 8.07 26.51 16.53
C GLY A 313 9.56 26.82 16.37
N VAL A 314 10.03 27.88 17.01
CA VAL A 314 11.43 28.28 17.13
C VAL A 314 11.90 27.91 18.52
N GLY A 315 12.95 27.09 18.60
CA GLY A 315 13.65 26.71 19.82
C GLY A 315 14.98 27.45 19.96
N THR A 316 15.88 26.90 20.77
CA THR A 316 17.21 27.43 20.99
C THR A 316 18.30 26.56 20.35
N GLY A 317 19.49 27.12 20.16
CA GLY A 317 20.66 26.42 19.60
C GLY A 317 20.43 26.00 18.16
N SER A 318 20.44 24.68 17.88
CA SER A 318 20.19 24.12 16.54
C SER A 318 18.71 24.02 16.17
N ASN A 319 17.79 24.29 17.11
CA ASN A 319 16.36 24.16 16.93
C ASN A 319 15.68 25.48 16.51
N ILE A 320 16.40 26.37 15.88
CA ILE A 320 15.88 27.62 15.31
C ILE A 320 15.18 27.34 13.99
N LEU A 321 14.36 28.27 13.52
CA LEU A 321 13.74 28.18 12.21
C LEU A 321 14.74 28.57 11.12
N ILE A 322 14.98 27.66 10.20
CA ILE A 322 15.93 27.85 9.10
C ILE A 322 15.16 27.75 7.79
N ALA A 323 15.08 28.84 7.05
CA ALA A 323 14.50 28.92 5.73
C ALA A 323 15.59 29.16 4.68
N GLY A 324 15.89 28.13 3.89
CA GLY A 324 16.80 28.23 2.75
C GLY A 324 16.04 28.65 1.48
N PHE A 325 16.63 29.46 0.61
CA PHE A 325 16.06 29.78 -0.69
C PHE A 325 17.13 30.03 -1.74
N VAL A 326 16.76 29.88 -3.02
CA VAL A 326 17.64 30.16 -4.15
C VAL A 326 17.00 31.21 -5.04
N SER A 327 17.73 32.30 -5.29
CA SER A 327 17.40 33.30 -6.32
C SER A 327 18.20 33.02 -7.59
N GLY A 328 17.55 33.07 -8.75
CA GLY A 328 18.18 32.83 -10.04
C GLY A 328 17.24 32.17 -11.06
N GLY A 329 17.73 31.12 -11.69
CA GLY A 329 17.03 30.34 -12.71
C GLY A 329 17.82 30.24 -14.02
N ALA A 330 17.53 29.22 -14.82
CA ALA A 330 18.15 29.05 -16.12
C ALA A 330 17.80 30.22 -17.05
N GLY A 331 18.83 30.80 -17.70
CA GLY A 331 18.66 31.93 -18.62
C GLY A 331 18.41 33.28 -17.96
N THR A 332 18.50 33.38 -16.62
CA THR A 332 18.31 34.67 -15.91
C THR A 332 19.65 35.34 -15.60
N SER A 333 19.62 36.66 -15.44
CA SER A 333 20.80 37.49 -15.13
C SER A 333 20.42 38.71 -14.32
N GLY A 334 21.38 39.29 -13.59
CA GLY A 334 21.18 40.46 -12.76
C GLY A 334 20.88 40.17 -11.30
N THR A 335 20.12 41.03 -10.66
CA THR A 335 19.75 40.94 -9.24
C THR A 335 18.23 40.88 -9.09
N GLN A 336 17.78 40.34 -7.98
CA GLN A 336 16.37 40.27 -7.60
C GLN A 336 16.12 41.08 -6.34
N PRO A 337 15.15 41.98 -6.30
CA PRO A 337 14.67 42.56 -5.05
C PRO A 337 13.89 41.53 -4.27
N VAL A 338 14.16 41.39 -2.98
CA VAL A 338 13.46 40.45 -2.09
C VAL A 338 13.09 41.14 -0.77
N LEU A 339 11.90 40.81 -0.26
CA LEU A 339 11.51 41.10 1.10
C LEU A 339 11.56 39.79 1.92
N ILE A 340 12.26 39.82 3.04
CA ILE A 340 12.41 38.67 3.95
C ILE A 340 11.88 39.09 5.32
N ARG A 341 11.00 38.26 5.92
CA ARG A 341 10.41 38.57 7.20
C ARG A 341 10.54 37.39 8.16
N GLY A 342 10.73 37.71 9.45
CA GLY A 342 10.66 36.78 10.57
C GLY A 342 9.66 37.32 11.58
N THR A 343 8.39 36.90 11.45
CA THR A 343 7.33 37.47 12.26
C THR A 343 6.97 36.56 13.43
N GLY A 344 6.73 37.15 14.58
CA GLY A 344 6.31 36.49 15.81
C GLY A 344 5.16 37.25 16.45
N PRO A 345 5.37 38.44 17.04
CA PRO A 345 4.32 39.21 17.72
C PRO A 345 3.10 39.51 16.84
N ALA A 346 3.30 39.83 15.57
CA ALA A 346 2.22 40.13 14.63
C ALA A 346 1.26 38.94 14.38
N LEU A 347 1.73 37.70 14.57
CA LEU A 347 0.93 36.51 14.37
C LEU A 347 -0.20 36.36 15.39
N ALA A 348 -0.09 37.02 16.57
CA ALA A 348 -1.15 36.99 17.57
C ALA A 348 -2.48 37.54 17.04
N ALA A 349 -2.43 38.55 16.11
CA ALA A 349 -3.63 39.10 15.45
C ALA A 349 -4.37 38.05 14.58
N PHE A 350 -3.70 36.99 14.18
CA PHE A 350 -4.26 35.85 13.42
C PHE A 350 -4.61 34.65 14.31
N GLY A 351 -4.66 34.83 15.63
CA GLY A 351 -5.02 33.79 16.57
C GLY A 351 -3.94 32.72 16.83
N VAL A 352 -2.70 32.99 16.41
CA VAL A 352 -1.58 32.08 16.71
C VAL A 352 -1.16 32.27 18.17
N ALA A 353 -1.27 31.20 18.95
CA ALA A 353 -0.86 31.18 20.34
C ALA A 353 0.63 30.88 20.50
N GLY A 354 1.27 31.37 21.57
CA GLY A 354 2.67 31.08 21.89
C GLY A 354 3.65 31.60 20.86
N THR A 355 3.39 32.79 20.29
CA THR A 355 4.27 33.41 19.30
C THR A 355 5.63 33.76 19.88
N LEU A 356 6.68 33.69 19.07
CA LEU A 356 8.02 34.15 19.44
C LEU A 356 7.97 35.65 19.73
N ALA A 357 8.41 36.04 20.94
CA ALA A 357 8.24 37.41 21.40
C ALA A 357 9.20 38.40 20.73
N ASP A 358 10.40 37.94 20.40
CA ASP A 358 11.54 38.75 19.96
C ASP A 358 12.32 38.04 18.84
N PRO A 359 11.73 37.90 17.61
CA PRO A 359 12.40 37.24 16.51
C PRO A 359 13.61 38.06 16.01
N GLN A 360 14.79 37.45 15.95
CA GLN A 360 15.96 37.97 15.26
C GLN A 360 16.12 37.23 13.93
N LEU A 361 16.14 37.99 12.83
CA LEU A 361 16.37 37.51 11.47
C LEU A 361 17.83 37.75 11.06
N GLN A 362 18.52 36.70 10.63
CA GLN A 362 19.86 36.74 10.06
C GLN A 362 19.86 36.17 8.65
N LEU A 363 20.30 36.94 7.67
CA LEU A 363 20.44 36.52 6.28
C LEU A 363 21.88 36.11 5.97
N TYR A 364 22.06 34.88 5.53
CA TYR A 364 23.35 34.33 5.10
C TYR A 364 23.34 34.04 3.60
N LYS A 365 24.49 34.19 2.95
CA LYS A 365 24.75 33.70 1.60
C LYS A 365 25.56 32.41 1.67
N SER A 366 25.13 31.40 0.91
CA SER A 366 25.89 30.16 0.73
C SER A 366 27.03 30.38 -0.28
N ASN A 367 28.24 29.99 0.08
CA ASN A 367 29.42 30.06 -0.77
C ASN A 367 29.65 28.71 -1.46
N SER A 368 30.40 28.73 -2.56
CA SER A 368 30.70 27.50 -3.35
C SER A 368 31.61 26.51 -2.61
N ASP A 369 32.30 26.95 -1.56
CA ASP A 369 33.13 26.09 -0.69
C ASP A 369 32.32 25.41 0.44
N GLY A 370 31.00 25.60 0.46
CA GLY A 370 30.09 25.08 1.49
C GLY A 370 30.03 25.94 2.78
N SER A 371 30.79 27.02 2.86
CA SER A 371 30.67 27.99 3.96
C SER A 371 29.50 28.94 3.78
N SER A 372 29.13 29.69 4.81
CA SER A 372 28.09 30.71 4.76
C SER A 372 28.62 32.04 5.28
N ALA A 373 28.28 33.11 4.57
CA ALA A 373 28.63 34.48 4.96
C ALA A 373 27.40 35.22 5.47
N LEU A 374 27.44 35.78 6.67
CA LEU A 374 26.41 36.66 7.19
C LEU A 374 26.37 37.96 6.37
N LEU A 375 25.22 38.28 5.77
CA LEU A 375 25.01 39.50 5.00
C LEU A 375 24.36 40.59 5.83
N GLN A 376 23.25 40.27 6.49
CA GLN A 376 22.44 41.25 7.23
C GLN A 376 21.82 40.60 8.48
N THR A 377 21.54 41.42 9.49
CA THR A 377 20.81 41.04 10.70
C THR A 377 19.75 42.10 10.98
N ASN A 378 18.57 41.68 11.42
CA ASN A 378 17.51 42.55 11.90
C ASN A 378 16.85 41.96 13.16
N ALA A 379 16.64 42.81 14.17
CA ALA A 379 15.91 42.50 15.39
C ALA A 379 14.92 43.64 15.68
N GLY A 380 13.81 43.60 15.02
CA GLY A 380 12.78 44.64 15.02
C GLY A 380 12.77 45.47 13.73
N TRP A 381 11.63 45.49 13.04
CA TRP A 381 11.45 46.20 11.76
C TRP A 381 11.47 47.71 11.88
N GLY A 382 11.20 48.24 13.10
CA GLY A 382 11.37 49.67 13.46
C GLY A 382 10.48 50.65 12.73
N GLY A 383 9.37 50.25 12.16
CA GLY A 383 8.48 51.13 11.40
C GLY A 383 9.06 51.60 10.06
N SER A 384 9.97 50.83 9.48
CA SER A 384 10.64 51.19 8.22
C SER A 384 9.64 51.43 7.07
N ALA A 385 9.69 52.62 6.46
CA ALA A 385 8.83 52.97 5.34
C ALA A 385 9.04 52.09 4.11
N SER A 386 10.27 51.64 3.87
CA SER A 386 10.55 50.69 2.78
C SER A 386 9.87 49.35 3.01
N ILE A 387 9.90 48.81 4.24
CA ILE A 387 9.19 47.59 4.58
C ILE A 387 7.68 47.74 4.38
N THR A 388 7.08 48.84 4.88
CA THR A 388 5.65 49.12 4.70
C THR A 388 5.24 49.20 3.22
N THR A 389 6.08 49.83 2.38
CA THR A 389 5.85 49.91 0.95
C THR A 389 5.89 48.53 0.29
N GLU A 390 6.91 47.76 0.57
CA GLU A 390 7.09 46.43 -0.02
C GLU A 390 6.07 45.41 0.52
N ASP A 391 5.68 45.49 1.80
CA ASP A 391 4.59 44.64 2.34
C ASP A 391 3.30 44.80 1.47
N SER A 392 2.96 46.03 1.15
CA SER A 392 1.80 46.30 0.30
C SER A 392 1.98 45.86 -1.16
N ALA A 393 3.18 46.03 -1.70
CA ALA A 393 3.49 45.70 -3.10
C ALA A 393 3.48 44.18 -3.35
N VAL A 394 3.94 43.37 -2.37
CA VAL A 394 4.01 41.88 -2.46
C VAL A 394 2.78 41.17 -1.90
N GLY A 395 1.82 41.93 -1.35
CA GLY A 395 0.61 41.37 -0.73
C GLY A 395 0.87 40.70 0.62
N ALA A 396 1.94 41.07 1.32
CA ALA A 396 2.18 40.63 2.68
C ALA A 396 1.22 41.33 3.66
N PHE A 397 0.86 40.66 4.76
CA PHE A 397 0.10 41.33 5.82
C PHE A 397 0.91 42.47 6.44
N ALA A 398 0.27 43.60 6.70
CA ALA A 398 0.95 44.80 7.17
C ALA A 398 1.49 44.61 8.61
N LEU A 399 2.74 45.03 8.83
CA LEU A 399 3.28 45.25 10.17
C LEU A 399 2.82 46.63 10.65
N THR A 400 1.81 46.69 11.49
CA THR A 400 1.14 47.94 11.88
C THR A 400 1.71 48.65 13.10
N ASN A 401 2.44 47.92 13.95
CA ASN A 401 3.05 48.46 15.17
C ASN A 401 4.55 48.70 14.97
N PRO A 402 5.01 49.95 14.84
CA PRO A 402 6.43 50.27 14.63
C PRO A 402 7.35 49.81 15.78
N SER A 403 6.79 49.62 16.97
CA SER A 403 7.52 49.16 18.14
C SER A 403 7.47 47.63 18.31
N SER A 404 6.83 46.93 17.37
CA SER A 404 6.84 45.44 17.37
C SER A 404 8.23 44.94 17.11
N LEU A 405 8.59 43.85 17.80
CA LEU A 405 9.87 43.17 17.64
C LEU A 405 9.88 42.21 16.44
N ASP A 406 8.83 42.18 15.60
CA ASP A 406 8.89 41.47 14.32
C ASP A 406 10.08 41.93 13.48
N SER A 407 10.77 41.01 12.82
CA SER A 407 11.95 41.30 12.01
C SER A 407 11.64 41.31 10.53
N ALA A 408 12.23 42.25 9.79
CA ALA A 408 12.10 42.33 8.34
C ALA A 408 13.36 42.95 7.67
N LEU A 409 13.71 42.43 6.50
CA LEU A 409 14.80 42.92 5.66
C LEU A 409 14.28 43.12 4.22
N TYR A 410 14.42 44.32 3.66
CA TYR A 410 14.29 44.53 2.24
C TYR A 410 15.66 44.62 1.58
N VAL A 411 15.93 43.73 0.63
CA VAL A 411 17.19 43.65 -0.12
C VAL A 411 16.90 43.98 -1.59
N PRO A 412 17.12 45.20 -2.04
CA PRO A 412 16.71 45.66 -3.39
C PRO A 412 17.53 45.01 -4.52
N THR A 413 18.70 44.49 -4.22
CA THR A 413 19.64 43.98 -5.23
C THR A 413 20.32 42.69 -4.77
N LEU A 414 19.52 41.65 -4.55
CA LEU A 414 20.05 40.32 -4.19
C LEU A 414 20.62 39.63 -5.44
N ALA A 415 21.89 39.27 -5.42
CA ALA A 415 22.54 38.52 -6.52
C ALA A 415 21.97 37.10 -6.65
N ALA A 416 22.09 36.49 -7.81
CA ALA A 416 21.76 35.07 -7.97
C ALA A 416 22.64 34.20 -7.03
N GLY A 417 22.03 33.18 -6.42
CA GLY A 417 22.72 32.28 -5.49
C GLY A 417 21.79 31.67 -4.45
N GLY A 418 22.38 30.85 -3.56
CA GLY A 418 21.70 30.24 -2.42
C GLY A 418 21.82 31.14 -1.17
N TYR A 419 20.74 31.20 -0.41
CA TYR A 419 20.62 32.02 0.80
C TYR A 419 19.93 31.25 1.92
N THR A 420 20.18 31.67 3.15
CA THR A 420 19.52 31.13 4.34
C THR A 420 19.08 32.27 5.24
N ALA A 421 17.79 32.33 5.52
CA ALA A 421 17.22 33.16 6.55
C ALA A 421 17.09 32.33 7.84
N GLN A 422 17.77 32.72 8.89
CA GLN A 422 17.68 32.10 10.22
C GLN A 422 16.86 33.01 11.13
N ILE A 423 15.88 32.42 11.83
CA ILE A 423 15.05 33.12 12.81
C ILE A 423 15.21 32.43 14.16
N ALA A 424 15.69 33.22 15.13
CA ALA A 424 15.88 32.80 16.52
C ALA A 424 15.23 33.83 17.45
N GLY A 425 15.00 33.49 18.70
CA GLY A 425 14.70 34.48 19.74
C GLY A 425 15.94 35.29 20.08
N ALA A 426 15.92 36.63 19.97
CA ALA A 426 17.06 37.50 20.22
C ALA A 426 17.56 37.38 21.67
N SER A 427 16.67 37.16 22.62
CA SER A 427 16.95 36.97 24.04
C SER A 427 17.06 35.47 24.44
N GLY A 428 17.11 34.55 23.44
CA GLY A 428 17.12 33.12 23.69
C GLY A 428 15.74 32.55 24.04
N ASP A 429 14.67 33.31 23.82
CA ASP A 429 13.28 32.90 23.98
C ASP A 429 12.84 31.95 22.86
N THR A 430 11.72 31.28 23.09
CA THR A 430 11.15 30.28 22.18
C THR A 430 9.69 30.60 21.89
N GLY A 431 9.18 30.16 20.74
CA GLY A 431 7.79 30.41 20.36
C GLY A 431 7.53 30.14 18.89
N VAL A 432 6.33 30.39 18.42
CA VAL A 432 5.96 30.22 17.01
C VAL A 432 6.38 31.44 16.21
N SER A 433 7.09 31.23 15.10
CA SER A 433 7.42 32.28 14.14
C SER A 433 7.06 31.87 12.72
N LEU A 434 6.87 32.86 11.86
CA LEU A 434 6.66 32.71 10.43
C LEU A 434 7.85 33.33 9.69
N ALA A 435 8.58 32.51 8.95
CA ALA A 435 9.58 32.97 7.99
C ALA A 435 8.89 33.18 6.64
N GLU A 436 9.14 34.31 6.00
CA GLU A 436 8.57 34.65 4.70
C GLU A 436 9.65 35.22 3.78
N VAL A 437 9.62 34.79 2.52
CA VAL A 437 10.47 35.34 1.45
C VAL A 437 9.56 35.71 0.28
N TYR A 438 9.61 36.97 -0.17
CA TYR A 438 8.83 37.49 -1.27
C TYR A 438 9.73 37.98 -2.40
N ASP A 439 9.35 37.67 -3.63
CA ASP A 439 9.84 38.32 -4.83
C ASP A 439 9.25 39.76 -4.85
N ALA A 440 10.08 40.75 -4.58
CA ALA A 440 9.69 42.15 -4.58
C ALA A 440 9.93 42.86 -5.95
N THR A 441 10.01 42.08 -7.02
CA THR A 441 10.11 42.61 -8.38
C THR A 441 8.88 43.45 -8.68
N PRO A 442 9.02 44.78 -9.02
CA PRO A 442 7.89 45.64 -9.23
C PRO A 442 6.94 45.13 -10.33
N ALA A 443 5.65 45.29 -10.09
CA ALA A 443 4.62 44.84 -11.04
C ALA A 443 4.89 45.37 -12.47
N GLY A 444 4.80 44.50 -13.46
CA GLY A 444 5.01 44.85 -14.87
C GLY A 444 6.48 44.99 -15.31
N THR A 445 7.46 44.85 -14.41
CA THR A 445 8.89 44.93 -14.78
C THR A 445 9.54 43.55 -14.96
N TYR A 446 8.86 42.50 -14.53
CA TYR A 446 9.35 41.12 -14.67
C TYR A 446 9.46 40.72 -16.15
N THR A 447 10.55 40.07 -16.49
CA THR A 447 10.79 39.44 -17.79
C THR A 447 11.28 37.99 -17.60
N PRO A 448 11.20 37.12 -18.62
CA PRO A 448 11.75 35.75 -18.52
C PRO A 448 13.24 35.68 -18.17
N ALA A 449 14.00 36.78 -18.41
CA ALA A 449 15.41 36.90 -18.06
C ALA A 449 15.65 37.44 -16.64
N SER A 450 14.59 37.87 -15.92
CA SER A 450 14.71 38.31 -14.53
C SER A 450 14.98 37.13 -13.59
N PRO A 451 15.91 37.25 -12.62
CA PRO A 451 16.06 36.28 -11.55
C PRO A 451 14.76 36.15 -10.78
N ARG A 452 14.51 34.97 -10.27
CA ARG A 452 13.31 34.63 -9.49
C ARG A 452 13.63 33.61 -8.39
N ILE A 453 12.74 33.42 -7.46
CA ILE A 453 12.85 32.39 -6.44
C ILE A 453 12.56 31.04 -7.12
N ILE A 454 13.54 30.11 -7.11
CA ILE A 454 13.40 28.81 -7.77
C ILE A 454 13.38 27.64 -6.78
N ASN A 455 13.73 27.87 -5.53
CA ASN A 455 13.70 26.90 -4.46
C ASN A 455 13.45 27.59 -3.14
N ILE A 456 12.73 26.91 -2.27
CA ILE A 456 12.78 27.14 -0.82
C ILE A 456 12.82 25.80 -0.08
N SER A 457 13.43 25.82 1.09
CA SER A 457 13.42 24.72 2.02
C SER A 457 13.28 25.23 3.46
N ALA A 458 12.59 24.45 4.30
CA ALA A 458 12.53 24.75 5.73
C ALA A 458 12.68 23.46 6.53
N ARG A 459 13.65 23.45 7.46
CA ARG A 459 13.87 22.36 8.38
C ARG A 459 13.39 22.73 9.77
N VAL A 460 12.50 21.91 10.31
CA VAL A 460 11.88 22.16 11.61
C VAL A 460 11.58 20.85 12.36
N GLN A 461 11.29 20.98 13.66
CA GLN A 461 10.66 19.94 14.45
C GLN A 461 9.17 19.91 14.14
N VAL A 462 8.67 18.83 13.53
CA VAL A 462 7.25 18.57 13.29
C VAL A 462 6.67 17.91 14.52
N GLY A 463 5.61 18.51 15.06
CA GLY A 463 4.83 17.98 16.16
C GLY A 463 3.50 17.38 15.70
N THR A 464 2.54 17.31 16.61
CA THR A 464 1.19 16.78 16.37
C THR A 464 0.12 17.85 16.47
N GLY A 465 -1.07 17.59 15.95
CA GLY A 465 -2.21 18.51 16.00
C GLY A 465 -1.95 19.79 15.19
N THR A 466 -1.92 20.93 15.85
CA THR A 466 -1.65 22.24 15.22
C THR A 466 -0.16 22.57 15.07
N ASN A 467 0.72 21.73 15.66
CA ASN A 467 2.18 21.94 15.64
C ASN A 467 2.87 21.22 14.46
N ILE A 468 2.15 21.05 13.37
CA ILE A 468 2.70 20.53 12.12
C ILE A 468 3.48 21.60 11.36
N LEU A 469 4.31 21.17 10.42
CA LEU A 469 4.98 22.10 9.50
C LEU A 469 4.01 22.57 8.42
N ILE A 470 3.89 23.89 8.26
CA ILE A 470 3.03 24.51 7.27
C ILE A 470 3.92 25.38 6.36
N ALA A 471 4.02 24.99 5.09
CA ALA A 471 4.73 25.75 4.07
C ALA A 471 3.71 26.34 3.07
N GLY A 472 3.56 27.66 3.08
CA GLY A 472 2.76 28.39 2.12
C GLY A 472 3.60 28.83 0.92
N PHE A 473 3.02 28.88 -0.27
CA PHE A 473 3.66 29.43 -1.46
C PHE A 473 2.65 30.01 -2.44
N VAL A 474 3.11 30.94 -3.26
CA VAL A 474 2.28 31.58 -4.29
C VAL A 474 2.95 31.43 -5.65
N ILE A 475 2.17 30.92 -6.61
CA ILE A 475 2.52 30.99 -8.02
C ILE A 475 1.90 32.27 -8.60
N GLY A 476 2.74 33.24 -8.91
CA GLY A 476 2.38 34.46 -9.60
C GLY A 476 2.50 34.31 -11.11
N GLY A 477 2.17 35.41 -11.82
CA GLY A 477 2.13 35.40 -13.28
C GLY A 477 0.79 34.93 -13.83
N SER A 478 0.72 34.75 -15.15
CA SER A 478 -0.52 34.43 -15.87
C SER A 478 -0.58 32.97 -16.36
N THR A 479 0.47 32.19 -16.14
CA THR A 479 0.54 30.78 -16.57
C THR A 479 0.85 29.84 -15.42
N ALA A 480 0.54 28.57 -15.58
CA ALA A 480 0.86 27.53 -14.60
C ALA A 480 2.38 27.31 -14.48
N ARG A 481 2.80 26.76 -13.34
CA ARG A 481 4.19 26.37 -13.08
C ARG A 481 4.27 24.97 -12.48
N THR A 482 5.21 24.18 -12.99
CA THR A 482 5.50 22.86 -12.42
C THR A 482 6.39 23.01 -11.21
N VAL A 483 6.02 22.34 -10.13
CA VAL A 483 6.75 22.32 -8.88
C VAL A 483 6.98 20.89 -8.39
N LEU A 484 8.13 20.67 -7.78
CA LEU A 484 8.41 19.48 -6.98
C LEU A 484 8.36 19.89 -5.51
N VAL A 485 7.42 19.31 -4.77
CA VAL A 485 7.28 19.49 -3.31
C VAL A 485 7.74 18.23 -2.62
N ARG A 486 8.65 18.34 -1.65
CA ARG A 486 9.21 17.20 -0.93
C ARG A 486 9.07 17.40 0.57
N ALA A 487 8.82 16.30 1.28
CA ALA A 487 8.88 16.22 2.73
C ALA A 487 9.86 15.11 3.09
N SER A 488 11.08 15.50 3.42
CA SER A 488 12.16 14.59 3.79
C SER A 488 12.16 14.39 5.31
N GLY A 489 12.09 13.15 5.74
CA GLY A 489 12.26 12.73 7.13
C GLY A 489 13.36 11.67 7.22
N PRO A 490 13.11 10.41 6.84
CA PRO A 490 14.11 9.34 6.91
C PRO A 490 15.40 9.64 6.14
N ALA A 491 15.30 10.28 4.97
CA ALA A 491 16.46 10.64 4.15
C ALA A 491 17.45 11.61 4.84
N LEU A 492 17.00 12.39 5.82
CA LEU A 492 17.86 13.33 6.56
C LEU A 492 18.86 12.62 7.46
N ALA A 493 18.64 11.37 7.83
CA ALA A 493 19.58 10.59 8.63
C ALA A 493 20.95 10.45 7.94
N ALA A 494 20.99 10.40 6.60
CA ALA A 494 22.22 10.36 5.81
C ALA A 494 23.07 11.63 5.96
N PHE A 495 22.48 12.73 6.42
CA PHE A 495 23.15 14.02 6.70
C PHE A 495 23.43 14.23 8.19
N GLY A 496 23.32 13.18 9.01
CA GLY A 496 23.60 13.24 10.45
C GLY A 496 22.50 13.91 11.28
N VAL A 497 21.30 14.13 10.71
CA VAL A 497 20.16 14.67 11.47
C VAL A 497 19.58 13.57 12.34
N SER A 498 19.56 13.77 13.65
CA SER A 498 18.96 12.84 14.62
C SER A 498 17.49 13.18 14.88
N GLY A 499 16.69 12.18 15.31
CA GLY A 499 15.29 12.37 15.64
C GLY A 499 14.44 12.79 14.43
N THR A 500 14.74 12.26 13.25
CA THR A 500 14.00 12.55 12.03
C THR A 500 12.57 12.02 12.10
N LEU A 501 11.64 12.70 11.45
CA LEU A 501 10.25 12.24 11.30
C LEU A 501 10.26 10.91 10.54
N ALA A 502 9.70 9.85 11.15
CA ALA A 502 9.83 8.49 10.60
C ALA A 502 8.98 8.28 9.34
N ASP A 503 7.81 8.90 9.30
CA ASP A 503 6.81 8.70 8.24
C ASP A 503 6.12 10.03 7.89
N PRO A 504 6.78 10.92 7.11
CA PRO A 504 6.20 12.20 6.73
C PRO A 504 5.03 12.04 5.77
N GLN A 505 3.86 12.58 6.11
CA GLN A 505 2.73 12.75 5.24
C GLN A 505 2.72 14.17 4.69
N LEU A 506 2.69 14.31 3.37
CA LEU A 506 2.59 15.58 2.65
C LEU A 506 1.17 15.76 2.11
N LYS A 507 0.53 16.90 2.42
CA LYS A 507 -0.80 17.28 1.90
C LYS A 507 -0.71 18.64 1.23
N LEU A 508 -1.27 18.75 0.02
CA LEU A 508 -1.30 20.00 -0.74
C LEU A 508 -2.73 20.54 -0.78
N TYR A 509 -2.83 21.84 -0.49
CA TYR A 509 -4.09 22.60 -0.52
C TYR A 509 -3.96 23.83 -1.39
N LYS A 510 -5.04 24.22 -2.06
CA LYS A 510 -5.18 25.51 -2.73
C LYS A 510 -5.95 26.48 -1.83
N SER A 511 -5.43 27.69 -1.68
CA SER A 511 -6.11 28.78 -0.98
C SER A 511 -7.17 29.38 -1.88
N ASN A 512 -8.39 29.56 -1.37
CA ASN A 512 -9.50 30.17 -2.10
C ASN A 512 -9.67 31.63 -1.71
N PRO A 513 -10.27 32.47 -2.60
CA PRO A 513 -10.48 33.89 -2.32
C PRO A 513 -11.38 34.17 -1.10
N ASP A 514 -12.22 33.22 -0.71
CA ASP A 514 -13.09 33.29 0.48
C ASP A 514 -12.39 32.94 1.80
N GLY A 515 -11.07 32.67 1.75
CA GLY A 515 -10.26 32.27 2.89
C GLY A 515 -10.34 30.78 3.23
N SER A 516 -11.17 29.99 2.52
CA SER A 516 -11.19 28.55 2.65
C SER A 516 -10.01 27.90 1.92
N SER A 517 -9.81 26.60 2.14
CA SER A 517 -8.78 25.84 1.44
C SER A 517 -9.41 24.61 0.78
N THR A 518 -9.04 24.34 -0.46
CA THR A 518 -9.42 23.14 -1.19
C THR A 518 -8.26 22.13 -1.12
N PHE A 519 -8.52 20.93 -0.61
CA PHE A 519 -7.57 19.82 -0.68
C PHE A 519 -7.37 19.42 -2.14
N LEU A 520 -6.13 19.30 -2.57
CA LEU A 520 -5.77 18.85 -3.91
C LEU A 520 -5.34 17.40 -3.91
N GLU A 521 -4.28 17.08 -3.14
CA GLU A 521 -3.70 15.76 -3.12
C GLU A 521 -2.85 15.53 -1.88
N SER A 522 -2.48 14.27 -1.65
CA SER A 522 -1.54 13.89 -0.59
C SER A 522 -0.64 12.75 -1.02
N ASN A 523 0.53 12.70 -0.43
CA ASN A 523 1.47 11.61 -0.58
C ASN A 523 1.94 11.13 0.79
N ASN A 524 2.09 9.81 0.91
CA ASN A 524 2.68 9.13 2.05
C ASN A 524 3.59 8.04 1.51
N GLY A 525 4.86 8.39 1.33
CA GLY A 525 5.86 7.56 0.66
C GLY A 525 5.94 7.81 -0.86
N TRP A 526 7.09 8.31 -1.33
CA TRP A 526 7.30 8.64 -2.75
C TRP A 526 7.34 7.42 -3.69
N GLY A 527 7.42 6.18 -3.14
CA GLY A 527 7.30 4.92 -3.89
C GLY A 527 8.36 4.68 -4.96
N GLY A 528 9.45 5.46 -4.97
CA GLY A 528 10.47 5.35 -6.02
C GLY A 528 10.00 5.85 -7.40
N ASP A 529 8.98 6.73 -7.45
CA ASP A 529 8.42 7.24 -8.70
C ASP A 529 9.49 7.75 -9.66
N ALA A 530 9.41 7.31 -10.91
CA ALA A 530 10.44 7.59 -11.93
C ALA A 530 10.48 9.07 -12.32
N SER A 531 9.34 9.75 -12.35
CA SER A 531 9.25 11.18 -12.70
C SER A 531 9.86 12.06 -11.61
N ILE A 532 9.59 11.75 -10.34
CA ILE A 532 10.20 12.42 -9.17
C ILE A 532 11.71 12.19 -9.18
N ARG A 533 12.14 10.95 -9.40
CA ARG A 533 13.57 10.58 -9.47
C ARG A 533 14.31 11.32 -10.59
N ALA A 534 13.68 11.45 -11.75
CA ALA A 534 14.26 12.16 -12.89
C ALA A 534 14.30 13.67 -12.68
N THR A 535 13.31 14.25 -11.98
CA THR A 535 13.21 15.69 -11.74
C THR A 535 14.18 16.18 -10.67
N ALA A 536 14.37 15.42 -9.59
CA ALA A 536 15.15 15.85 -8.43
C ALA A 536 16.56 16.40 -8.76
N PRO A 537 17.41 15.72 -9.55
CA PRO A 537 18.74 16.24 -9.88
C PRO A 537 18.68 17.51 -10.73
N ASN A 538 17.66 17.68 -11.59
CA ASN A 538 17.52 18.83 -12.48
C ASN A 538 17.19 20.13 -11.73
N VAL A 539 16.61 20.00 -10.54
CA VAL A 539 16.27 21.13 -9.67
C VAL A 539 17.26 21.30 -8.50
N GLY A 540 18.33 20.49 -8.46
CA GLY A 540 19.34 20.53 -7.40
C GLY A 540 18.88 19.91 -6.08
N ALA A 541 17.83 19.11 -6.09
CA ALA A 541 17.39 18.36 -4.91
C ALA A 541 18.33 17.16 -4.65
N PHE A 542 18.68 16.91 -3.39
CA PHE A 542 19.49 15.74 -3.05
C PHE A 542 18.75 14.43 -3.37
N ALA A 543 19.49 13.42 -3.79
CA ALA A 543 18.91 12.17 -4.23
C ALA A 543 18.34 11.36 -3.05
N TRP A 544 17.14 10.83 -3.19
CA TRP A 544 16.62 9.75 -2.38
C TRP A 544 17.00 8.41 -3.02
N THR A 545 17.84 7.65 -2.33
CA THR A 545 18.37 6.38 -2.87
C THR A 545 17.50 5.17 -2.54
N ASN A 546 16.69 5.25 -1.49
CA ASN A 546 15.79 4.18 -1.06
C ASN A 546 14.37 4.42 -1.62
N SER A 547 13.96 3.60 -2.58
CA SER A 547 12.62 3.67 -3.20
C SER A 547 11.47 3.28 -2.26
N THR A 548 11.78 2.60 -1.16
CA THR A 548 10.80 2.22 -0.13
C THR A 548 10.84 3.13 1.09
N SER A 549 11.60 4.23 1.02
CA SER A 549 11.61 5.23 2.08
C SER A 549 10.24 5.88 2.23
N ALA A 550 9.86 6.17 3.46
CA ALA A 550 8.62 6.87 3.77
C ALA A 550 8.67 8.38 3.46
N ASP A 551 9.80 8.91 2.97
CA ASP A 551 9.86 10.30 2.47
C ASP A 551 8.76 10.55 1.44
N SER A 552 8.13 11.73 1.46
CA SER A 552 6.97 12.04 0.63
C SER A 552 7.26 13.12 -0.40
N ALA A 553 6.72 12.99 -1.62
CA ALA A 553 6.85 13.99 -2.67
C ALA A 553 5.62 14.10 -3.56
N LEU A 554 5.42 15.31 -4.09
CA LEU A 554 4.43 15.64 -5.11
C LEU A 554 5.14 16.34 -6.26
N LEU A 555 4.85 15.94 -7.49
CA LEU A 555 5.33 16.58 -8.71
C LEU A 555 4.12 16.99 -9.52
N VAL A 556 3.77 18.28 -9.50
CA VAL A 556 2.49 18.78 -10.00
C VAL A 556 2.64 20.10 -10.73
N THR A 557 1.82 20.34 -11.74
CA THR A 557 1.72 21.65 -12.41
C THR A 557 0.51 22.42 -11.89
N LEU A 558 0.75 23.56 -11.29
CA LEU A 558 -0.25 24.36 -10.60
C LEU A 558 -0.51 25.69 -11.33
N PRO A 559 -1.77 26.07 -11.53
CA PRO A 559 -2.15 27.39 -12.00
C PRO A 559 -1.69 28.51 -11.05
N PRO A 560 -1.68 29.81 -11.49
CA PRO A 560 -1.48 30.92 -10.59
C PRO A 560 -2.43 30.87 -9.38
N GLY A 561 -1.92 31.18 -8.20
CA GLY A 561 -2.67 31.13 -6.94
C GLY A 561 -1.83 30.85 -5.72
N GLY A 562 -2.47 30.88 -4.55
CA GLY A 562 -1.87 30.53 -3.26
C GLY A 562 -2.06 29.04 -2.95
N TYR A 563 -1.05 28.42 -2.36
CA TYR A 563 -1.03 27.01 -2.00
C TYR A 563 -0.42 26.81 -0.62
N THR A 564 -0.78 25.70 0.00
CA THR A 564 -0.23 25.30 1.30
C THR A 564 0.16 23.83 1.25
N ALA A 565 1.42 23.53 1.51
CA ALA A 565 1.91 22.20 1.76
C ALA A 565 1.98 21.98 3.29
N GLN A 566 1.28 20.97 3.80
CA GLN A 566 1.32 20.58 5.19
C GLN A 566 2.11 19.29 5.32
N VAL A 567 3.06 19.25 6.27
CA VAL A 567 3.84 18.07 6.61
C VAL A 567 3.55 17.67 8.04
N SER A 568 3.05 16.47 8.22
CA SER A 568 2.76 15.84 9.52
C SER A 568 3.32 14.43 9.55
N GLY A 569 3.44 13.82 10.73
CA GLY A 569 3.69 12.39 10.85
C GLY A 569 2.44 11.58 10.51
N PHE A 570 2.55 10.60 9.64
CA PHE A 570 1.49 9.61 9.39
C PHE A 570 1.33 8.76 10.66
N GLY A 571 0.10 8.60 11.13
CA GLY A 571 -0.12 7.91 12.42
C GLY A 571 0.12 8.73 13.68
N GLY A 572 0.48 10.03 13.56
CA GLY A 572 0.70 10.91 14.71
C GLY A 572 2.14 10.97 15.19
N ASP A 573 3.10 10.57 14.37
CA ASP A 573 4.53 10.67 14.64
C ASP A 573 4.99 12.13 14.74
N SER A 574 6.11 12.35 15.44
CA SER A 574 6.79 13.63 15.55
C SER A 574 8.29 13.46 15.30
N GLY A 575 8.95 14.49 14.79
CA GLY A 575 10.37 14.43 14.47
C GLY A 575 10.83 15.57 13.58
N VAL A 576 12.12 15.62 13.28
CA VAL A 576 12.67 16.63 12.37
C VAL A 576 12.35 16.28 10.94
N ALA A 577 11.75 17.22 10.22
CA ALA A 577 11.50 17.10 8.78
C ALA A 577 12.04 18.34 8.03
N LEU A 578 12.34 18.13 6.74
CA LEU A 578 12.67 19.18 5.79
C LEU A 578 11.59 19.21 4.72
N VAL A 579 10.88 20.33 4.61
CA VAL A 579 10.04 20.60 3.44
C VAL A 579 10.88 21.34 2.41
N GLU A 580 10.74 20.95 1.16
CA GLU A 580 11.44 21.54 0.03
C GLU A 580 10.43 21.79 -1.10
N LEU A 581 10.48 22.97 -1.70
CA LEU A 581 9.72 23.33 -2.88
C LEU A 581 10.70 23.77 -3.96
N TYR A 582 10.60 23.18 -5.13
CA TYR A 582 11.43 23.49 -6.28
C TYR A 582 10.57 23.88 -7.47
N GLU A 583 10.95 24.94 -8.16
CA GLU A 583 10.44 25.24 -9.48
C GLU A 583 11.10 24.29 -10.49
N VAL A 584 10.30 23.58 -11.28
CA VAL A 584 10.78 22.68 -12.34
C VAL A 584 10.86 23.45 -13.65
N PRO A 585 12.02 23.45 -14.34
CA PRO A 585 12.26 24.19 -15.59
C PRO A 585 11.38 23.75 -16.75
#